data_829d9aaddee61335ec4c7f396196dabc
#
_entry.id   829d9aaddee61335ec4c7f396196dabc
#
_cell.length_a   1.000
_cell.length_b   1.000
_cell.length_c   1.000
_cell.angle_alpha   90.00
_cell.angle_beta   90.00
_cell.angle_gamma   90.00
#
_symmetry.space_group_name_H-M   'P 1'
#
loop_
_entity.id
_entity.type
_entity.pdbx_description
1 polymer ?
#
loop_
_entity_poly.entity_id
_entity_poly.type
_entity_poly.pdbx_seq_one_letter_code
_entity_poly.pdbx_strand_id
1 'polypeptide(L)'
;MIQTAKRLETVQEYYFSKKLREVRGLMAEGKPIINMGIGSPDLAPDETVIKIIQDAVLDKGAHQYQSYQGLPALRDAVASFYKNRFNVTVDPASEILPLMGSKEGIMHISLTFLNSGDAVLIPNPGYPTYTSVTNLVGAVPKYYDLTEDNDWFPNLTILEKQDLSKVRIMWVSYP
;
A
#
# COMPACT_ATOMS: atom_id res chain seq x y z
N MET A 1 34.73 -0.05 3.89
CA MET A 1 33.35 -0.55 3.92
C MET A 1 32.42 0.63 3.64
N ILE A 2 31.45 0.46 2.75
CA ILE A 2 30.42 1.49 2.48
C ILE A 2 29.42 1.43 3.63
N GLN A 3 29.19 2.55 4.29
CA GLN A 3 28.16 2.65 5.36
C GLN A 3 26.77 2.88 4.74
N THR A 4 25.76 2.25 5.34
CA THR A 4 24.36 2.51 4.98
C THR A 4 23.90 3.88 5.48
N ALA A 5 22.89 4.44 4.82
CA ALA A 5 22.31 5.71 5.24
C ALA A 5 21.66 5.56 6.63
N LYS A 6 21.77 6.60 7.49
CA LYS A 6 21.19 6.62 8.85
C LYS A 6 19.70 6.28 8.90
N ARG A 7 18.94 6.68 7.87
CA ARG A 7 17.51 6.36 7.77
C ARG A 7 17.19 4.88 7.75
N LEU A 8 18.17 4.02 7.44
CA LEU A 8 18.01 2.56 7.44
C LEU A 8 18.22 1.92 8.81
N GLU A 9 18.75 2.64 9.78
CA GLU A 9 18.97 2.13 11.14
C GLU A 9 17.65 1.77 11.85
N THR A 10 16.56 2.44 11.46
CA THR A 10 15.21 2.20 12.01
C THR A 10 14.39 1.18 11.20
N VAL A 11 14.91 0.72 10.05
CA VAL A 11 14.23 -0.26 9.20
C VAL A 11 14.37 -1.64 9.82
N GLN A 12 13.24 -2.21 10.23
CA GLN A 12 13.17 -3.57 10.75
C GLN A 12 12.77 -4.53 9.64
N GLU A 13 13.26 -5.79 9.72
CA GLU A 13 12.74 -6.83 8.84
C GLU A 13 11.23 -6.96 9.04
N TYR A 14 10.52 -7.05 7.92
CA TYR A 14 9.06 -7.18 7.93
C TYR A 14 8.63 -8.38 8.77
N TYR A 15 7.82 -8.14 9.79
CA TYR A 15 7.42 -9.14 10.79
C TYR A 15 6.92 -10.44 10.15
N PHE A 16 6.04 -10.34 9.15
CA PHE A 16 5.50 -11.51 8.48
C PHE A 16 6.56 -12.31 7.71
N SER A 17 7.57 -11.67 7.11
CA SER A 17 8.67 -12.38 6.45
C SER A 17 9.42 -13.29 7.44
N LYS A 18 9.68 -12.77 8.65
CA LYS A 18 10.33 -13.52 9.73
C LYS A 18 9.44 -14.69 10.19
N LYS A 19 8.15 -14.42 10.44
CA LYS A 19 7.22 -15.47 10.92
C LYS A 19 6.94 -16.54 9.89
N LEU A 20 6.81 -16.18 8.62
CA LEU A 20 6.63 -17.17 7.54
C LEU A 20 7.87 -18.04 7.32
N ARG A 21 9.06 -17.51 7.57
CA ARG A 21 10.29 -18.31 7.55
C ARG A 21 10.30 -19.33 8.68
N GLU A 22 9.88 -18.92 9.88
CA GLU A 22 9.73 -19.79 11.04
C GLU A 22 8.70 -20.91 10.76
N VAL A 23 7.51 -20.55 10.29
CA VAL A 23 6.45 -21.51 9.92
C VAL A 23 6.93 -22.51 8.88
N ARG A 24 7.59 -22.05 7.81
CA ARG A 24 8.17 -22.96 6.81
C ARG A 24 9.19 -23.92 7.39
N GLY A 25 10.02 -23.47 8.33
CA GLY A 25 10.97 -24.33 9.05
C GLY A 25 10.25 -25.44 9.82
N LEU A 26 9.22 -25.07 10.59
CA LEU A 26 8.42 -26.02 11.36
C LEU A 26 7.69 -27.05 10.48
N MET A 27 7.16 -26.61 9.34
CA MET A 27 6.54 -27.51 8.36
C MET A 27 7.55 -28.48 7.74
N ALA A 28 8.77 -28.01 7.46
CA ALA A 28 9.85 -28.84 6.95
C ALA A 28 10.31 -29.89 7.96
N GLU A 29 10.16 -29.63 9.26
CA GLU A 29 10.38 -30.59 10.35
C GLU A 29 9.22 -31.62 10.50
N GLY A 30 8.19 -31.56 9.62
CA GLY A 30 7.04 -32.46 9.66
C GLY A 30 5.98 -32.09 10.69
N LYS A 31 6.03 -30.90 11.29
CA LYS A 31 4.99 -30.44 12.22
C LYS A 31 3.69 -30.14 11.49
N PRO A 32 2.52 -30.56 12.00
CA PRO A 32 1.21 -30.30 11.37
C PRO A 32 0.77 -28.87 11.63
N ILE A 33 1.25 -27.93 10.81
CA ILE A 33 0.93 -26.51 10.94
C ILE A 33 -0.07 -26.09 9.87
N ILE A 34 -1.16 -25.47 10.27
CA ILE A 34 -2.08 -24.75 9.39
C ILE A 34 -1.62 -23.30 9.33
N ASN A 35 -1.11 -22.89 8.17
CA ASN A 35 -0.62 -21.52 7.98
C ASN A 35 -1.78 -20.58 7.60
N MET A 36 -2.20 -19.75 8.55
CA MET A 36 -3.20 -18.69 8.36
C MET A 36 -2.57 -17.28 8.34
N GLY A 37 -1.26 -17.18 8.21
CA GLY A 37 -0.52 -15.91 8.31
C GLY A 37 -0.53 -15.07 7.02
N ILE A 38 -0.99 -15.62 5.89
CA ILE A 38 -1.14 -14.90 4.63
C ILE A 38 -2.51 -15.21 4.03
N GLY A 39 -3.26 -14.16 3.72
CA GLY A 39 -4.46 -14.24 2.89
C GLY A 39 -4.07 -14.12 1.41
N SER A 40 -3.71 -15.24 0.78
CA SER A 40 -3.57 -15.27 -0.68
C SER A 40 -4.90 -15.68 -1.32
N PRO A 41 -5.27 -15.09 -2.48
CA PRO A 41 -6.39 -15.61 -3.26
C PRO A 41 -6.18 -17.10 -3.57
N ASP A 42 -7.18 -17.91 -3.31
CA ASP A 42 -7.18 -19.36 -3.55
C ASP A 42 -7.89 -19.75 -4.87
N LEU A 43 -8.67 -18.82 -5.43
CA LEU A 43 -9.32 -18.97 -6.72
C LEU A 43 -8.49 -18.32 -7.85
N ALA A 44 -8.44 -19.01 -8.98
CA ALA A 44 -7.86 -18.42 -10.19
C ALA A 44 -8.73 -17.24 -10.68
N PRO A 45 -8.14 -16.27 -11.40
CA PRO A 45 -8.94 -15.28 -12.13
C PRO A 45 -9.88 -15.97 -13.13
N ASP A 46 -10.95 -15.27 -13.51
CA ASP A 46 -11.86 -15.72 -14.56
C ASP A 46 -11.08 -16.06 -15.86
N GLU A 47 -11.49 -17.14 -16.55
CA GLU A 47 -10.82 -17.61 -17.77
C GLU A 47 -10.76 -16.52 -18.86
N THR A 48 -11.76 -15.64 -18.92
CA THR A 48 -11.78 -14.51 -19.84
C THR A 48 -10.62 -13.56 -19.58
N VAL A 49 -10.33 -13.29 -18.31
CA VAL A 49 -9.20 -12.43 -17.92
C VAL A 49 -7.87 -13.07 -18.32
N ILE A 50 -7.73 -14.37 -18.05
CA ILE A 50 -6.52 -15.13 -18.40
C ILE A 50 -6.30 -15.09 -19.93
N LYS A 51 -7.37 -15.32 -20.71
CA LYS A 51 -7.29 -15.30 -22.16
C LYS A 51 -6.91 -13.91 -22.69
N ILE A 52 -7.50 -12.84 -22.17
CA ILE A 52 -7.15 -11.47 -22.58
C ILE A 52 -5.66 -11.18 -22.33
N ILE A 53 -5.12 -11.61 -21.17
CA ILE A 53 -3.68 -11.43 -20.87
C ILE A 53 -2.82 -12.22 -21.86
N GLN A 54 -3.19 -13.46 -22.17
CA GLN A 54 -2.47 -14.29 -23.14
C GLN A 54 -2.46 -13.65 -24.54
N ASP A 55 -3.61 -13.15 -24.99
CA ASP A 55 -3.74 -12.50 -26.29
C ASP A 55 -2.93 -11.18 -26.33
N ALA A 56 -2.97 -10.40 -25.24
CA ALA A 56 -2.22 -9.14 -25.14
C ALA A 56 -0.70 -9.32 -25.19
N VAL A 57 -0.17 -10.41 -24.61
CA VAL A 57 1.28 -10.71 -24.65
C VAL A 57 1.75 -11.04 -26.07
N LEU A 58 0.88 -11.50 -26.95
CA LEU A 58 1.21 -11.78 -28.35
C LEU A 58 1.30 -10.52 -29.22
N ASP A 59 0.80 -9.38 -28.75
CA ASP A 59 0.95 -8.12 -29.45
C ASP A 59 2.42 -7.67 -29.41
N LYS A 60 2.99 -7.44 -30.60
CA LYS A 60 4.38 -6.97 -30.74
C LYS A 60 4.63 -5.64 -30.06
N GLY A 61 3.61 -4.79 -29.90
CA GLY A 61 3.68 -3.51 -29.19
C GLY A 61 3.73 -3.63 -27.67
N ALA A 62 3.28 -4.77 -27.10
CA ALA A 62 3.25 -4.98 -25.66
C ALA A 62 4.65 -5.04 -25.00
N HIS A 63 5.69 -5.27 -25.77
CA HIS A 63 7.07 -5.43 -25.28
C HIS A 63 7.92 -4.15 -25.38
N GLN A 64 7.32 -3.04 -25.76
CA GLN A 64 8.01 -1.75 -25.92
C GLN A 64 7.96 -0.96 -24.62
N TYR A 65 8.87 0.04 -24.50
CA TYR A 65 8.79 1.03 -23.44
C TYR A 65 7.45 1.78 -23.48
N GLN A 66 6.84 1.89 -22.33
CA GLN A 66 5.59 2.62 -22.16
C GLN A 66 5.83 4.00 -21.52
N SER A 67 4.85 4.89 -21.65
CA SER A 67 4.87 6.16 -20.94
C SER A 67 4.92 5.92 -19.42
N TYR A 68 5.67 6.76 -18.71
CA TYR A 68 5.68 6.76 -17.25
C TYR A 68 4.31 7.04 -16.61
N GLN A 69 3.38 7.61 -17.37
CA GLN A 69 1.99 7.80 -16.95
C GLN A 69 1.14 6.53 -17.09
N GLY A 70 1.68 5.46 -17.65
CA GLY A 70 0.94 4.26 -17.99
C GLY A 70 0.16 4.35 -19.30
N LEU A 71 -0.41 3.22 -19.73
CA LEU A 71 -1.20 3.15 -20.96
C LEU A 71 -2.47 4.00 -20.85
N PRO A 72 -2.80 4.82 -21.86
CA PRO A 72 -4.06 5.57 -21.88
C PRO A 72 -5.28 4.66 -21.69
N ALA A 73 -5.34 3.54 -22.40
CA ALA A 73 -6.44 2.57 -22.30
C ALA A 73 -6.64 2.04 -20.85
N LEU A 74 -5.56 1.83 -20.09
CA LEU A 74 -5.65 1.43 -18.67
C LEU A 74 -6.25 2.56 -17.83
N ARG A 75 -5.81 3.81 -18.04
CA ARG A 75 -6.33 4.96 -17.29
C ARG A 75 -7.80 5.23 -17.61
N ASP A 76 -8.20 5.10 -18.87
CA ASP A 76 -9.60 5.20 -19.30
C ASP A 76 -10.46 4.11 -18.65
N ALA A 77 -9.95 2.88 -18.58
CA ALA A 77 -10.63 1.78 -17.92
C ALA A 77 -10.79 2.02 -16.41
N VAL A 78 -9.77 2.57 -15.73
CA VAL A 78 -9.85 2.95 -14.31
C VAL A 78 -10.87 4.06 -14.12
N ALA A 79 -10.88 5.11 -14.94
CA ALA A 79 -11.88 6.19 -14.88
C ALA A 79 -13.31 5.65 -15.04
N SER A 80 -13.51 4.77 -16.02
CA SER A 80 -14.78 4.10 -16.26
C SER A 80 -15.22 3.24 -15.07
N PHE A 81 -14.30 2.50 -14.47
CA PHE A 81 -14.58 1.71 -13.27
C PHE A 81 -15.05 2.58 -12.10
N TYR A 82 -14.33 3.68 -11.80
CA TYR A 82 -14.71 4.60 -10.74
C TYR A 82 -16.06 5.25 -11.00
N LYS A 83 -16.34 5.65 -12.26
CA LYS A 83 -17.64 6.20 -12.63
C LYS A 83 -18.77 5.20 -12.43
N ASN A 84 -18.59 3.97 -12.90
CA ASN A 84 -19.65 2.96 -12.89
C ASN A 84 -19.88 2.39 -11.48
N ARG A 85 -18.81 2.19 -10.70
CA ARG A 85 -18.90 1.52 -9.39
C ARG A 85 -19.21 2.48 -8.26
N PHE A 86 -18.67 3.70 -8.30
CA PHE A 86 -18.71 4.65 -7.20
C PHE A 86 -19.40 5.97 -7.57
N ASN A 87 -19.83 6.15 -8.84
CA ASN A 87 -20.33 7.40 -9.38
C ASN A 87 -19.35 8.60 -9.21
N VAL A 88 -18.04 8.30 -9.20
CA VAL A 88 -16.97 9.28 -9.13
C VAL A 88 -16.41 9.49 -10.53
N THR A 89 -16.34 10.74 -10.97
CA THR A 89 -15.73 11.12 -12.26
C THR A 89 -14.33 11.61 -11.99
N VAL A 90 -13.34 10.99 -12.64
CA VAL A 90 -11.92 11.39 -12.62
C VAL A 90 -11.43 11.57 -14.05
N ASP A 91 -10.53 12.54 -14.24
CA ASP A 91 -9.88 12.75 -15.54
C ASP A 91 -8.75 11.72 -15.74
N PRO A 92 -8.85 10.82 -16.73
CA PRO A 92 -7.82 9.82 -16.98
C PRO A 92 -6.46 10.41 -17.35
N ALA A 93 -6.41 11.66 -17.83
CA ALA A 93 -5.18 12.29 -18.26
C ALA A 93 -4.36 12.85 -17.09
N SER A 94 -5.02 13.34 -16.03
CA SER A 94 -4.37 14.10 -14.95
C SER A 94 -4.61 13.56 -13.54
N GLU A 95 -5.64 12.72 -13.33
CA GLU A 95 -6.04 12.26 -12.00
C GLU A 95 -5.83 10.76 -11.77
N ILE A 96 -5.23 10.05 -12.75
CA ILE A 96 -4.96 8.61 -12.64
C ILE A 96 -3.49 8.33 -12.93
N LEU A 97 -2.82 7.70 -11.98
CA LEU A 97 -1.46 7.18 -12.12
C LEU A 97 -1.43 5.68 -11.78
N PRO A 98 -1.27 4.78 -12.76
CA PRO A 98 -1.07 3.35 -12.49
C PRO A 98 0.20 3.10 -11.69
N LEU A 99 0.14 2.19 -10.73
CA LEU A 99 1.23 1.84 -9.83
C LEU A 99 1.50 0.33 -9.84
N MET A 100 2.71 -0.06 -9.51
CA MET A 100 3.08 -1.46 -9.26
C MET A 100 2.73 -1.89 -7.82
N GLY A 101 1.49 -1.59 -7.40
CA GLY A 101 0.98 -1.88 -6.08
C GLY A 101 0.93 -0.66 -5.16
N SER A 102 0.12 -0.76 -4.11
CA SER A 102 -0.15 0.34 -3.17
C SER A 102 1.08 0.83 -2.40
N LYS A 103 2.06 -0.04 -2.14
CA LYS A 103 3.30 0.35 -1.44
C LYS A 103 4.10 1.40 -2.18
N GLU A 104 4.14 1.31 -3.51
CA GLU A 104 4.77 2.31 -4.38
C GLU A 104 4.06 3.65 -4.24
N GLY A 105 2.72 3.65 -4.30
CA GLY A 105 1.92 4.87 -4.11
C GLY A 105 2.14 5.51 -2.74
N ILE A 106 2.16 4.73 -1.67
CA ILE A 106 2.44 5.21 -0.31
C ILE A 106 3.81 5.90 -0.27
N MET A 107 4.84 5.28 -0.87
CA MET A 107 6.18 5.86 -0.93
C MET A 107 6.20 7.18 -1.71
N HIS A 108 5.62 7.19 -2.92
CA HIS A 108 5.63 8.38 -3.78
C HIS A 108 4.85 9.55 -3.16
N ILE A 109 3.67 9.30 -2.59
CA ILE A 109 2.90 10.33 -1.86
C ILE A 109 3.71 10.86 -0.68
N SER A 110 4.34 9.98 0.10
CA SER A 110 5.15 10.40 1.23
C SER A 110 6.35 11.23 0.83
N LEU A 111 7.07 10.85 -0.24
CA LEU A 111 8.20 11.63 -0.77
C LEU A 111 7.77 12.99 -1.34
N THR A 112 6.55 13.08 -1.89
CA THR A 112 6.03 14.30 -2.50
C THR A 112 5.58 15.33 -1.47
N PHE A 113 4.96 14.88 -0.37
CA PHE A 113 4.27 15.77 0.56
C PHE A 113 4.92 15.89 1.95
N LEU A 114 5.96 15.12 2.25
CA LEU A 114 6.60 15.11 3.56
C LEU A 114 8.04 15.61 3.50
N ASN A 115 8.37 16.48 4.43
CA ASN A 115 9.74 16.84 4.78
C ASN A 115 10.17 16.16 6.08
N SER A 116 11.47 16.13 6.34
CA SER A 116 11.99 15.66 7.63
C SER A 116 11.39 16.46 8.77
N GLY A 117 10.82 15.77 9.76
CA GLY A 117 10.16 16.35 10.93
C GLY A 117 8.68 16.70 10.77
N ASP A 118 8.10 16.56 9.56
CA ASP A 118 6.64 16.55 9.40
C ASP A 118 6.04 15.32 10.07
N ALA A 119 4.77 15.38 10.45
CA ALA A 119 4.07 14.30 11.12
C ALA A 119 3.03 13.63 10.20
N VAL A 120 2.83 12.33 10.43
CA VAL A 120 1.85 11.51 9.71
C VAL A 120 0.96 10.79 10.71
N LEU A 121 -0.36 10.93 10.58
CA LEU A 121 -1.33 10.16 11.35
C LEU A 121 -1.48 8.77 10.75
N ILE A 122 -1.31 7.75 11.59
CA ILE A 122 -1.31 6.33 11.20
C ILE A 122 -2.29 5.57 12.08
N PRO A 123 -3.19 4.74 11.49
CA PRO A 123 -4.11 3.94 12.27
C PRO A 123 -3.38 2.86 13.08
N ASN A 124 -3.88 2.57 14.28
CA ASN A 124 -3.43 1.50 15.14
C ASN A 124 -4.63 0.65 15.63
N PRO A 125 -4.79 -0.63 15.18
CA PRO A 125 -3.93 -1.34 14.26
C PRO A 125 -3.96 -0.76 12.84
N GLY A 126 -2.88 -0.92 12.09
CA GLY A 126 -2.76 -0.40 10.73
C GLY A 126 -1.76 -1.15 9.86
N TYR A 127 -1.71 -0.76 8.59
CA TYR A 127 -0.80 -1.37 7.64
C TYR A 127 0.66 -0.96 7.93
N PRO A 128 1.57 -1.92 8.19
CA PRO A 128 2.94 -1.61 8.64
C PRO A 128 3.74 -0.72 7.67
N THR A 129 3.36 -0.71 6.40
CA THR A 129 4.01 0.12 5.37
C THR A 129 3.90 1.61 5.68
N TYR A 130 2.81 2.07 6.28
CA TYR A 130 2.64 3.49 6.64
C TYR A 130 3.74 3.95 7.60
N THR A 131 3.98 3.20 8.67
CA THR A 131 5.05 3.49 9.64
C THR A 131 6.43 3.40 9.01
N SER A 132 6.68 2.33 8.25
CA SER A 132 7.99 2.09 7.65
C SER A 132 8.38 3.20 6.67
N VAL A 133 7.45 3.60 5.80
CA VAL A 133 7.69 4.68 4.82
C VAL A 133 7.82 6.03 5.53
N THR A 134 6.97 6.33 6.53
CA THR A 134 7.06 7.57 7.31
C THR A 134 8.46 7.74 7.92
N ASN A 135 8.99 6.69 8.56
CA ASN A 135 10.34 6.71 9.12
C ASN A 135 11.41 6.86 8.02
N LEU A 136 11.26 6.16 6.90
CA LEU A 136 12.23 6.16 5.81
C LEU A 136 12.40 7.56 5.18
N VAL A 137 11.32 8.33 5.08
CA VAL A 137 11.36 9.71 4.55
C VAL A 137 11.76 10.74 5.62
N GLY A 138 12.00 10.32 6.88
CA GLY A 138 12.40 11.19 7.98
C GLY A 138 11.25 11.94 8.64
N ALA A 139 10.01 11.55 8.38
CA ALA A 139 8.83 12.08 9.05
C ALA A 139 8.55 11.34 10.37
N VAL A 140 7.65 11.87 11.19
CA VAL A 140 7.33 11.38 12.52
C VAL A 140 5.97 10.68 12.52
N PRO A 141 5.89 9.38 12.82
CA PRO A 141 4.61 8.70 12.94
C PRO A 141 3.88 9.13 14.22
N LYS A 142 2.62 9.53 14.10
CA LYS A 142 1.67 9.74 15.19
C LYS A 142 0.53 8.76 15.02
N TYR A 143 0.29 7.93 16.03
CA TYR A 143 -0.74 6.90 15.96
C TYR A 143 -2.08 7.39 16.48
N TYR A 144 -3.15 6.94 15.86
CA TYR A 144 -4.51 7.04 16.40
C TYR A 144 -5.12 5.64 16.50
N ASP A 145 -5.71 5.35 17.65
CA ASP A 145 -6.23 4.04 17.93
C ASP A 145 -7.61 3.85 17.29
N LEU A 146 -7.79 2.67 16.69
CA LEU A 146 -9.07 2.15 16.23
C LEU A 146 -9.53 1.14 17.28
N THR A 147 -10.66 1.41 17.93
CA THR A 147 -11.18 0.58 19.01
C THR A 147 -12.60 0.12 18.75
N GLU A 148 -12.98 -0.99 19.37
CA GLU A 148 -14.33 -1.53 19.29
C GLU A 148 -15.37 -0.52 19.82
N ASP A 149 -15.04 0.21 20.89
CA ASP A 149 -15.91 1.23 21.48
C ASP A 149 -16.24 2.38 20.52
N ASN A 150 -15.48 2.56 19.45
CA ASN A 150 -15.70 3.57 18.42
C ASN A 150 -15.93 2.93 17.03
N ASP A 151 -16.48 1.71 17.01
CA ASP A 151 -16.80 0.96 15.78
C ASP A 151 -15.61 0.91 14.80
N TRP A 152 -14.39 0.88 15.31
CA TRP A 152 -13.14 0.88 14.52
C TRP A 152 -12.95 2.12 13.65
N PHE A 153 -13.67 3.22 13.93
CA PHE A 153 -13.46 4.51 13.28
C PHE A 153 -12.44 5.39 14.04
N PRO A 154 -11.77 6.33 13.35
CA PRO A 154 -10.96 7.34 14.03
C PRO A 154 -11.81 8.21 14.95
N ASN A 155 -11.38 8.41 16.17
CA ASN A 155 -12.04 9.36 17.07
C ASN A 155 -11.56 10.78 16.76
N LEU A 156 -12.27 11.48 15.87
CA LEU A 156 -11.90 12.82 15.42
C LEU A 156 -11.90 13.83 16.57
N THR A 157 -12.81 13.68 17.55
CA THR A 157 -12.86 14.57 18.73
C THR A 157 -11.60 14.48 19.59
N ILE A 158 -10.99 13.28 19.67
CA ILE A 158 -9.71 13.11 20.38
C ILE A 158 -8.56 13.69 19.54
N LEU A 159 -8.58 13.47 18.22
CA LEU A 159 -7.56 13.98 17.31
C LEU A 159 -7.52 15.51 17.28
N GLU A 160 -8.68 16.17 17.24
CA GLU A 160 -8.79 17.65 17.25
C GLU A 160 -8.18 18.30 18.50
N LYS A 161 -8.06 17.58 19.60
CA LYS A 161 -7.43 18.07 20.84
C LYS A 161 -5.91 17.92 20.86
N GLN A 162 -5.34 17.24 19.85
CA GLN A 162 -3.89 17.07 19.74
C GLN A 162 -3.25 18.20 18.94
N ASP A 163 -1.95 18.40 19.14
CA ASP A 163 -1.18 19.29 18.27
C ASP A 163 -0.99 18.61 16.90
N LEU A 164 -1.75 19.07 15.91
CA LEU A 164 -1.71 18.62 14.53
C LEU A 164 -0.95 19.59 13.61
N SER A 165 -0.29 20.60 14.13
CA SER A 165 0.37 21.67 13.37
C SER A 165 1.40 21.15 12.35
N LYS A 166 2.08 20.04 12.67
CA LYS A 166 3.05 19.38 11.80
C LYS A 166 2.48 18.22 10.98
N VAL A 167 1.22 17.87 11.16
CA VAL A 167 0.60 16.77 10.42
C VAL A 167 0.33 17.19 8.98
N ARG A 168 0.83 16.39 8.04
CA ARG A 168 0.64 16.59 6.60
C ARG A 168 -0.22 15.51 5.95
N ILE A 169 -0.15 14.29 6.45
CA ILE A 169 -0.87 13.14 5.91
C ILE A 169 -1.57 12.42 7.06
N MET A 170 -2.80 11.97 6.80
CA MET A 170 -3.51 10.99 7.60
C MET A 170 -3.81 9.77 6.73
N TRP A 171 -3.23 8.62 7.07
CA TRP A 171 -3.56 7.37 6.42
C TRP A 171 -4.84 6.79 7.04
N VAL A 172 -5.74 6.35 6.18
CA VAL A 172 -6.95 5.59 6.54
C VAL A 172 -6.95 4.28 5.75
N SER A 173 -7.48 3.21 6.35
CA SER A 173 -7.48 1.87 5.74
C SER A 173 -8.81 1.20 6.05
N TYR A 174 -9.70 1.22 5.07
CA TYR A 174 -11.02 0.59 5.13
C TYR A 174 -11.25 -0.22 3.85
N PRO A 175 -12.09 -1.29 3.94
CA PRO A 175 -12.44 -2.08 2.76
C PRO A 175 -13.27 -1.28 1.75
#